data_c8b58e61b54eeb46a8a5c740077eb386
#
_entry.id   c8b58e61b54eeb46a8a5c740077eb386
#
_cell.length_a   1.000
_cell.length_b   1.000
_cell.length_c   1.000
_cell.angle_alpha   90.00
_cell.angle_beta   90.00
_cell.angle_gamma   90.00
#
_symmetry.space_group_name_H-M   'P 1'
#
loop_
_entity.id
_entity.type
_entity.pdbx_description
1 polymer ?
#
loop_
_entity_poly.entity_id
_entity_poly.type
_entity_poly.pdbx_seq_one_letter_code
_entity_poly.pdbx_strand_id
1 'polypeptide(L)'
;TAVPRALGRCEAMVEVCAAYEAAAGLTPGQLRFEIQVETPPLILSAEGRAEIALALHAGAGRVTSLHYGTFDYSASLGVSAAYQSLAHPAADYAKEVMQAAVAGTGVHLSDGSTNVLPVGAADQVFDAWRLHHSLVRRSLERAYYQGWDMHFGHLPTRFVANFAFYREG
;
A
#
# COMPACT_ATOMS: atom_id res chain seq x y z
N THR A 1 12.28 -18.22 2.14
CA THR A 1 11.11 -18.97 2.66
C THR A 1 9.81 -18.17 2.73
N ALA A 2 9.82 -16.86 2.50
CA ALA A 2 8.63 -16.01 2.59
C ALA A 2 7.78 -16.00 1.29
N VAL A 3 8.40 -16.12 0.13
CA VAL A 3 7.73 -15.96 -1.17
C VAL A 3 6.76 -17.09 -1.51
N PRO A 4 7.10 -18.39 -1.39
CA PRO A 4 6.12 -19.45 -1.62
C PRO A 4 4.88 -19.31 -0.72
N ARG A 5 5.05 -18.74 0.47
CA ARG A 5 3.94 -18.47 1.39
C ARG A 5 3.05 -17.33 0.91
N ALA A 6 3.60 -16.30 0.25
CA ALA A 6 2.79 -15.18 -0.25
C ALA A 6 1.86 -15.62 -1.38
N LEU A 7 2.37 -16.35 -2.38
CA LEU A 7 1.56 -16.91 -3.46
C LEU A 7 0.49 -17.86 -2.92
N GLY A 8 0.86 -18.85 -2.10
CA GLY A 8 -0.08 -19.77 -1.47
C GLY A 8 -1.10 -19.10 -0.56
N ARG A 9 -0.78 -17.95 0.05
CA ARG A 9 -1.77 -17.15 0.79
C ARG A 9 -2.78 -16.47 -0.12
N CYS A 10 -2.36 -15.97 -1.28
CA CYS A 10 -3.29 -15.41 -2.26
C CYS A 10 -4.23 -16.47 -2.80
N GLU A 11 -3.72 -17.65 -3.15
CA GLU A 11 -4.52 -18.80 -3.58
C GLU A 11 -5.52 -19.23 -2.48
N ALA A 12 -5.06 -19.39 -1.25
CA ALA A 12 -5.92 -19.73 -0.11
C ALA A 12 -6.98 -18.64 0.15
N MET A 13 -6.65 -17.37 -0.02
CA MET A 13 -7.63 -16.28 0.12
C MET A 13 -8.70 -16.35 -0.97
N VAL A 14 -8.34 -16.70 -2.19
CA VAL A 14 -9.31 -16.93 -3.28
C VAL A 14 -10.27 -18.06 -2.92
N GLU A 15 -9.76 -19.16 -2.37
CA GLU A 15 -10.59 -20.29 -1.92
C GLU A 15 -11.52 -19.89 -0.77
N VAL A 16 -11.02 -19.15 0.23
CA VAL A 16 -11.82 -18.64 1.36
C VAL A 16 -12.93 -17.71 0.88
N CYS A 17 -12.61 -16.77 -0.03
CA CYS A 17 -13.62 -15.89 -0.62
C CYS A 17 -14.71 -16.70 -1.36
N ALA A 18 -14.31 -17.67 -2.17
CA ALA A 18 -15.26 -18.50 -2.92
C ALA A 18 -16.14 -19.36 -1.99
N ALA A 19 -15.57 -19.95 -0.96
CA ALA A 19 -16.31 -20.74 0.03
C ALA A 19 -17.33 -19.88 0.80
N TYR A 20 -16.93 -18.67 1.20
CA TYR A 20 -17.82 -17.73 1.88
C TYR A 20 -18.96 -17.26 0.96
N GLU A 21 -18.66 -16.89 -0.29
CA GLU A 21 -19.66 -16.52 -1.29
C GLU A 21 -20.71 -17.61 -1.47
N ALA A 22 -20.28 -18.85 -1.61
CA ALA A 22 -21.18 -20.00 -1.75
C ALA A 22 -22.06 -20.20 -0.50
N ALA A 23 -21.47 -20.10 0.70
CA ALA A 23 -22.19 -20.26 1.96
C ALA A 23 -23.19 -19.13 2.24
N ALA A 24 -22.85 -17.89 1.84
CA ALA A 24 -23.66 -16.70 2.05
C ALA A 24 -24.65 -16.40 0.90
N GLY A 25 -24.66 -17.19 -0.17
CA GLY A 25 -25.49 -16.97 -1.36
C GLY A 25 -25.10 -15.71 -2.15
N LEU A 26 -23.83 -15.33 -2.09
CA LEU A 26 -23.30 -14.19 -2.85
C LEU A 26 -22.93 -14.60 -4.28
N THR A 27 -22.85 -13.61 -5.16
CA THR A 27 -22.38 -13.84 -6.53
C THR A 27 -20.91 -14.24 -6.52
N PRO A 28 -20.51 -15.32 -7.24
CA PRO A 28 -19.09 -15.68 -7.35
C PRO A 28 -18.22 -14.52 -7.87
N GLY A 29 -17.12 -14.25 -7.17
CA GLY A 29 -16.21 -13.13 -7.50
C GLY A 29 -16.59 -11.78 -6.87
N GLN A 30 -17.64 -11.72 -6.06
CA GLN A 30 -18.09 -10.50 -5.39
C GLN A 30 -17.12 -10.06 -4.28
N LEU A 31 -16.57 -11.01 -3.53
CA LEU A 31 -15.56 -10.71 -2.51
C LEU A 31 -14.20 -10.51 -3.15
N ARG A 32 -13.58 -9.41 -2.77
CA ARG A 32 -12.26 -8.99 -3.23
C ARG A 32 -11.37 -8.64 -2.05
N PHE A 33 -10.07 -8.53 -2.28
CA PHE A 33 -9.10 -8.21 -1.23
C PHE A 33 -7.96 -7.34 -1.76
N GLU A 34 -7.25 -6.71 -0.83
CA GLU A 34 -6.02 -5.98 -1.07
C GLU A 34 -4.82 -6.82 -0.61
N ILE A 35 -3.69 -6.71 -1.30
CA ILE A 35 -2.43 -7.29 -0.87
C ILE A 35 -1.61 -6.20 -0.19
N GLN A 36 -1.26 -6.43 1.09
CA GLN A 36 -0.34 -5.57 1.82
C GLN A 36 1.11 -6.02 1.58
N VAL A 37 1.91 -5.11 1.04
CA VAL A 37 3.31 -5.35 0.67
C VAL A 37 4.22 -4.92 1.82
N GLU A 38 4.64 -5.89 2.61
CA GLU A 38 5.41 -5.69 3.86
C GLU A 38 6.74 -6.41 3.87
N THR A 39 6.99 -7.26 2.88
CA THR A 39 8.20 -8.10 2.88
C THR A 39 9.01 -7.93 1.60
N PRO A 40 10.32 -7.68 1.69
CA PRO A 40 11.20 -7.49 0.53
C PRO A 40 11.16 -8.61 -0.51
N PRO A 41 11.06 -9.91 -0.14
CA PRO A 41 10.99 -10.98 -1.13
C PRO A 41 9.78 -10.93 -2.07
N LEU A 42 8.70 -10.21 -1.70
CA LEU A 42 7.57 -10.00 -2.60
C LEU A 42 7.92 -9.01 -3.71
N ILE A 43 8.81 -8.06 -3.43
CA ILE A 43 9.31 -7.08 -4.39
C ILE A 43 10.44 -7.67 -5.25
N LEU A 44 11.41 -8.33 -4.60
CA LEU A 44 12.52 -8.99 -5.28
C LEU A 44 12.85 -10.30 -4.56
N SER A 45 12.57 -11.42 -5.21
CA SER A 45 12.86 -12.76 -4.66
C SER A 45 14.32 -13.14 -4.79
N ALA A 46 14.70 -14.25 -4.15
CA ALA A 46 16.05 -14.81 -4.25
C ALA A 46 16.42 -15.22 -5.70
N GLU A 47 15.42 -15.50 -6.51
CA GLU A 47 15.57 -15.82 -7.94
C GLU A 47 15.63 -14.57 -8.84
N GLY A 48 15.62 -13.37 -8.26
CA GLY A 48 15.68 -12.11 -8.99
C GLY A 48 14.37 -11.72 -9.69
N ARG A 49 13.23 -12.23 -9.23
CA ARG A 49 11.91 -11.96 -9.81
C ARG A 49 11.09 -11.01 -8.94
N ALA A 50 10.26 -10.20 -9.58
CA ALA A 50 9.23 -9.41 -8.92
C ALA A 50 8.01 -10.30 -8.59
N GLU A 51 8.02 -10.96 -7.44
CA GLU A 51 6.98 -11.92 -7.05
C GLU A 51 5.61 -11.29 -6.85
N ILE A 52 5.55 -9.98 -6.69
CA ILE A 52 4.28 -9.24 -6.60
C ILE A 52 3.42 -9.41 -7.86
N ALA A 53 4.03 -9.49 -9.04
CA ALA A 53 3.31 -9.75 -10.29
C ALA A 53 2.68 -11.15 -10.31
N LEU A 54 3.37 -12.14 -9.77
CA LEU A 54 2.82 -13.50 -9.63
C LEU A 54 1.72 -13.57 -8.56
N ALA A 55 1.86 -12.81 -7.47
CA ALA A 55 0.83 -12.72 -6.44
C ALA A 55 -0.48 -12.11 -6.99
N LEU A 56 -0.40 -11.10 -7.87
CA LEU A 56 -1.56 -10.56 -8.57
C LEU A 56 -2.27 -11.64 -9.41
N HIS A 57 -1.50 -12.42 -10.14
CA HIS A 57 -2.04 -13.52 -10.96
C HIS A 57 -2.69 -14.60 -10.09
N ALA A 58 -2.03 -15.00 -8.99
CA ALA A 58 -2.57 -15.96 -8.01
C ALA A 58 -3.86 -15.48 -7.35
N GLY A 59 -4.11 -14.17 -7.29
CA GLY A 59 -5.33 -13.57 -6.79
C GLY A 59 -6.56 -13.75 -7.69
N ALA A 60 -6.42 -14.36 -8.89
CA ALA A 60 -7.50 -14.76 -9.80
C ALA A 60 -8.54 -13.65 -10.06
N GLY A 61 -8.11 -12.41 -10.23
CA GLY A 61 -8.97 -11.24 -10.48
C GLY A 61 -9.68 -10.68 -9.23
N ARG A 62 -9.39 -11.23 -8.04
CA ARG A 62 -9.98 -10.75 -6.77
C ARG A 62 -9.15 -9.65 -6.09
N VAL A 63 -7.91 -9.41 -6.52
CA VAL A 63 -7.07 -8.34 -5.99
C VAL A 63 -7.55 -7.01 -6.54
N THR A 64 -7.91 -6.09 -5.65
CA THR A 64 -8.36 -4.73 -6.01
C THR A 64 -7.26 -3.70 -5.92
N SER A 65 -6.34 -3.89 -4.98
CA SER A 65 -5.21 -2.98 -4.81
C SER A 65 -4.00 -3.67 -4.18
N LEU A 66 -2.85 -3.00 -4.32
CA LEU A 66 -1.64 -3.27 -3.56
C LEU A 66 -1.41 -2.11 -2.60
N HIS A 67 -1.23 -2.41 -1.32
CA HIS A 67 -0.92 -1.42 -0.29
C HIS A 67 0.53 -1.52 0.15
N TYR A 68 1.25 -0.40 0.18
CA TYR A 68 2.62 -0.34 0.68
C TYR A 68 2.66 -0.22 2.21
N GLY A 69 3.16 -1.25 2.87
CA GLY A 69 3.31 -1.30 4.33
C GLY A 69 4.61 -0.66 4.80
N THR A 70 4.60 0.65 5.00
CA THR A 70 5.78 1.50 5.22
C THR A 70 6.73 0.98 6.30
N PHE A 71 6.20 0.68 7.47
CA PHE A 71 7.01 0.39 8.66
C PHE A 71 7.53 -1.04 8.65
N ASP A 72 6.67 -2.00 8.37
CA ASP A 72 7.03 -3.42 8.33
C ASP A 72 8.00 -3.71 7.19
N TYR A 73 7.79 -3.12 6.01
CA TYR A 73 8.72 -3.23 4.89
C TYR A 73 10.08 -2.64 5.23
N SER A 74 10.12 -1.42 5.76
CA SER A 74 11.35 -0.74 6.15
C SER A 74 12.10 -1.49 7.25
N ALA A 75 11.37 -1.99 8.27
CA ALA A 75 11.95 -2.80 9.33
C ALA A 75 12.55 -4.11 8.81
N SER A 76 11.88 -4.77 7.86
CA SER A 76 12.37 -5.99 7.21
C SER A 76 13.68 -5.77 6.44
N LEU A 77 13.94 -4.54 5.98
CA LEU A 77 15.20 -4.13 5.35
C LEU A 77 16.29 -3.70 6.36
N GLY A 78 15.98 -3.68 7.65
CA GLY A 78 16.90 -3.21 8.69
C GLY A 78 17.00 -1.69 8.80
N VAL A 79 16.06 -0.93 8.19
CA VAL A 79 16.00 0.52 8.34
C VAL A 79 15.57 0.86 9.76
N SER A 80 16.38 1.63 10.49
CA SER A 80 16.04 1.99 11.87
C SER A 80 14.79 2.89 11.92
N ALA A 81 14.01 2.78 13.01
CA ALA A 81 12.73 3.44 13.16
C ALA A 81 12.74 4.95 12.87
N ALA A 82 13.85 5.62 13.22
CA ALA A 82 14.00 7.06 13.01
C ALA A 82 14.03 7.48 11.52
N TYR A 83 14.32 6.55 10.61
CA TYR A 83 14.43 6.81 9.17
C TYR A 83 13.34 6.13 8.35
N GLN A 84 12.42 5.40 8.98
CA GLN A 84 11.30 4.78 8.28
C GLN A 84 10.30 5.84 7.83
N SER A 85 10.15 5.98 6.52
CA SER A 85 9.32 7.02 5.92
C SER A 85 8.84 6.59 4.53
N LEU A 86 7.69 7.11 4.11
CA LEU A 86 7.19 7.01 2.73
C LEU A 86 8.15 7.61 1.70
N ALA A 87 8.98 8.55 2.10
CA ALA A 87 9.97 9.21 1.24
C ALA A 87 11.36 8.56 1.27
N HIS A 88 11.52 7.43 2.01
CA HIS A 88 12.78 6.71 2.02
C HIS A 88 13.06 6.06 0.66
N PRO A 89 14.31 6.06 0.15
CA PRO A 89 14.65 5.46 -1.16
C PRO A 89 14.23 4.00 -1.30
N ALA A 90 14.30 3.21 -0.23
CA ALA A 90 13.84 1.82 -0.25
C ALA A 90 12.31 1.70 -0.44
N ALA A 91 11.54 2.67 0.07
CA ALA A 91 10.11 2.76 -0.18
C ALA A 91 9.83 3.07 -1.66
N ASP A 92 10.60 3.98 -2.23
CA ASP A 92 10.47 4.34 -3.65
C ASP A 92 10.72 3.14 -4.55
N TYR A 93 11.81 2.41 -4.33
CA TYR A 93 12.11 1.21 -5.09
C TYR A 93 10.96 0.19 -5.06
N ALA A 94 10.44 -0.12 -3.88
CA ALA A 94 9.32 -1.05 -3.74
C ALA A 94 8.08 -0.56 -4.49
N LYS A 95 7.75 0.72 -4.35
CA LYS A 95 6.58 1.35 -4.97
C LYS A 95 6.69 1.39 -6.49
N GLU A 96 7.87 1.63 -7.05
CA GLU A 96 8.11 1.59 -8.49
C GLU A 96 7.93 0.17 -9.07
N VAL A 97 8.40 -0.86 -8.36
CA VAL A 97 8.16 -2.26 -8.73
C VAL A 97 6.67 -2.60 -8.67
N MET A 98 5.96 -2.15 -7.62
CA MET A 98 4.50 -2.32 -7.52
C MET A 98 3.77 -1.65 -8.69
N GLN A 99 4.16 -0.42 -9.08
CA GLN A 99 3.59 0.27 -10.23
C GLN A 99 3.79 -0.51 -11.53
N ALA A 100 5.00 -1.01 -11.76
CA ALA A 100 5.29 -1.83 -12.94
C ALA A 100 4.44 -3.12 -12.98
N ALA A 101 4.23 -3.75 -11.80
CA ALA A 101 3.45 -4.98 -11.70
C ALA A 101 1.95 -4.78 -11.98
N VAL A 102 1.37 -3.63 -11.59
CA VAL A 102 -0.06 -3.37 -11.80
C VAL A 102 -0.38 -2.68 -13.13
N ALA A 103 0.61 -2.25 -13.87
CA ALA A 103 0.40 -1.51 -15.12
C ALA A 103 -0.52 -2.29 -16.07
N GLY A 104 -1.62 -1.66 -16.49
CA GLY A 104 -2.61 -2.26 -17.40
C GLY A 104 -3.54 -3.32 -16.79
N THR A 105 -3.45 -3.59 -15.48
CA THR A 105 -4.28 -4.64 -14.83
C THR A 105 -5.61 -4.12 -14.28
N GLY A 106 -5.76 -2.81 -14.08
CA GLY A 106 -6.90 -2.21 -13.36
C GLY A 106 -6.81 -2.35 -11.84
N VAL A 107 -5.73 -2.92 -11.29
CA VAL A 107 -5.46 -2.96 -9.85
C VAL A 107 -4.93 -1.61 -9.39
N HIS A 108 -5.46 -1.08 -8.29
CA HIS A 108 -5.06 0.21 -7.73
C HIS A 108 -3.80 0.09 -6.86
N LEU A 109 -3.18 1.24 -6.61
CA LEU A 109 -2.07 1.36 -5.68
C LEU A 109 -2.47 2.24 -4.50
N SER A 110 -2.15 1.77 -3.29
CA SER A 110 -2.38 2.48 -2.04
C SER A 110 -1.04 2.70 -1.34
N ASP A 111 -0.74 3.95 -1.00
CA ASP A 111 0.47 4.27 -0.24
C ASP A 111 0.25 4.06 1.26
N GLY A 112 1.33 3.87 1.99
CA GLY A 112 1.33 3.79 3.43
C GLY A 112 1.01 5.13 4.10
N SER A 113 1.37 5.25 5.36
CA SER A 113 1.11 6.44 6.17
C SER A 113 2.35 6.91 6.92
N THR A 114 2.23 8.09 7.55
CA THR A 114 3.16 8.55 8.58
C THR A 114 2.64 8.20 9.97
N ASN A 115 3.56 7.87 10.88
CA ASN A 115 3.26 7.68 12.31
C ASN A 115 3.40 8.95 13.14
N VAL A 116 3.69 10.09 12.52
CA VAL A 116 3.71 11.40 13.19
C VAL A 116 2.28 11.92 13.27
N LEU A 117 1.69 11.80 14.46
CA LEU A 117 0.27 12.13 14.67
C LEU A 117 0.07 13.62 14.94
N PRO A 118 -1.01 14.24 14.44
CA PRO A 118 -1.33 15.64 14.69
C PRO A 118 -2.02 15.79 16.07
N VAL A 119 -1.24 15.57 17.14
CA VAL A 119 -1.67 15.64 18.53
C VAL A 119 -0.65 16.40 19.36
N GLY A 120 -1.09 17.02 20.46
CA GLY A 120 -0.21 17.79 21.35
C GLY A 120 -0.37 19.31 21.23
N ALA A 121 0.71 20.06 21.36
CA ALA A 121 0.71 21.51 21.22
C ALA A 121 0.48 21.94 19.74
N ALA A 122 0.04 23.18 19.54
CA ALA A 122 -0.35 23.65 18.22
C ALA A 122 0.77 23.56 17.17
N ASP A 123 2.01 23.84 17.54
CA ASP A 123 3.19 23.72 16.71
C ASP A 123 3.42 22.26 16.28
N GLN A 124 3.31 21.32 17.18
CA GLN A 124 3.43 19.88 16.90
C GLN A 124 2.33 19.41 15.93
N VAL A 125 1.10 19.86 16.13
CA VAL A 125 -0.02 19.54 15.21
C VAL A 125 0.24 20.11 13.82
N PHE A 126 0.70 21.36 13.71
CA PHE A 126 1.00 21.97 12.42
C PHE A 126 2.18 21.29 11.71
N ASP A 127 3.19 20.85 12.43
CA ASP A 127 4.34 20.15 11.85
C ASP A 127 3.92 18.75 11.34
N ALA A 128 3.10 18.02 12.10
CA ALA A 128 2.52 16.77 11.65
C ALA A 128 1.65 16.94 10.40
N TRP A 129 0.85 17.99 10.33
CA TRP A 129 0.03 18.31 9.16
C TRP A 129 0.88 18.68 7.93
N ARG A 130 1.93 19.48 8.10
CA ARG A 130 2.85 19.81 7.00
C ARG A 130 3.52 18.57 6.45
N LEU A 131 4.03 17.72 7.34
CA LEU A 131 4.64 16.44 6.94
C LEU A 131 3.64 15.56 6.20
N HIS A 132 2.47 15.32 6.78
CA HIS A 132 1.45 14.49 6.17
C HIS A 132 1.01 15.02 4.81
N HIS A 133 0.71 16.33 4.71
CA HIS A 133 0.36 16.96 3.43
C HIS A 133 1.44 16.75 2.36
N SER A 134 2.73 16.95 2.71
CA SER A 134 3.82 16.79 1.78
C SER A 134 3.98 15.34 1.29
N LEU A 135 3.79 14.36 2.19
CA LEU A 135 3.85 12.94 1.84
C LEU A 135 2.68 12.53 0.94
N VAL A 136 1.45 12.95 1.26
CA VAL A 136 0.28 12.69 0.40
C VAL A 136 0.47 13.33 -0.98
N ARG A 137 0.92 14.59 -1.03
CA ARG A 137 1.19 15.26 -2.31
C ARG A 137 2.20 14.49 -3.14
N ARG A 138 3.31 14.07 -2.53
CA ARG A 138 4.34 13.27 -3.18
C ARG A 138 3.79 11.94 -3.71
N SER A 139 2.89 11.28 -2.96
CA SER A 139 2.23 10.03 -3.40
C SER A 139 1.39 10.27 -4.65
N LEU A 140 0.57 11.33 -4.67
CA LEU A 140 -0.27 11.70 -5.81
C LEU A 140 0.57 11.99 -7.07
N GLU A 141 1.65 12.75 -6.95
CA GLU A 141 2.59 13.06 -8.03
C GLU A 141 3.28 11.81 -8.61
N ARG A 142 3.33 10.73 -7.85
CA ARG A 142 3.89 9.43 -8.24
C ARG A 142 2.82 8.40 -8.60
N ALA A 143 1.59 8.84 -8.91
CA ALA A 143 0.45 8.02 -9.29
C ALA A 143 -0.05 7.03 -8.20
N TYR A 144 0.20 7.34 -6.93
CA TYR A 144 -0.44 6.69 -5.79
C TYR A 144 -1.63 7.54 -5.35
N TYR A 145 -2.80 7.28 -5.92
CA TYR A 145 -4.00 8.09 -5.69
C TYR A 145 -4.78 7.69 -4.45
N GLN A 146 -4.41 6.58 -3.82
CA GLN A 146 -4.96 6.12 -2.55
C GLN A 146 -3.87 6.06 -1.50
N GLY A 147 -4.27 6.09 -0.24
CA GLY A 147 -3.38 5.95 0.90
C GLY A 147 -4.16 5.75 2.18
N TRP A 148 -3.45 5.40 3.23
CA TRP A 148 -4.01 5.12 4.53
C TRP A 148 -3.58 6.19 5.54
N ASP A 149 -4.47 6.56 6.47
CA ASP A 149 -4.22 7.53 7.52
C ASP A 149 -4.30 6.86 8.89
N MET A 150 -3.24 6.95 9.68
CA MET A 150 -3.20 6.35 11.03
C MET A 150 -4.10 7.07 12.04
N HIS A 151 -4.51 8.31 11.76
CA HIS A 151 -5.26 9.12 12.69
C HIS A 151 -6.28 10.01 11.95
N PHE A 152 -7.48 10.13 12.49
CA PHE A 152 -8.53 10.97 11.88
C PHE A 152 -8.12 12.44 11.71
N GLY A 153 -7.22 12.95 12.55
CA GLY A 153 -6.63 14.29 12.41
C GLY A 153 -5.78 14.49 11.16
N HIS A 154 -5.45 13.44 10.39
CA HIS A 154 -4.81 13.53 9.10
C HIS A 154 -5.80 13.82 7.95
N LEU A 155 -7.09 13.56 8.13
CA LEU A 155 -8.09 13.74 7.09
C LEU A 155 -8.12 15.16 6.50
N PRO A 156 -8.04 16.25 7.30
CA PRO A 156 -8.01 17.60 6.73
C PRO A 156 -6.88 17.80 5.72
N THR A 157 -5.67 17.34 6.06
CA THR A 157 -4.49 17.50 5.20
C THR A 157 -4.51 16.56 3.99
N ARG A 158 -5.10 15.36 4.12
CA ARG A 158 -5.36 14.50 2.97
C ARG A 158 -6.33 15.16 1.98
N PHE A 159 -7.44 15.71 2.46
CA PHE A 159 -8.37 16.43 1.59
C PHE A 159 -7.72 17.63 0.92
N VAL A 160 -6.97 18.44 1.68
CA VAL A 160 -6.28 19.61 1.11
C VAL A 160 -5.31 19.18 0.01
N ALA A 161 -4.48 18.15 0.25
CA ALA A 161 -3.54 17.65 -0.74
C ALA A 161 -4.24 17.13 -2.02
N ASN A 162 -5.29 16.34 -1.85
CA ASN A 162 -6.05 15.79 -2.97
C ASN A 162 -6.74 16.91 -3.79
N PHE A 163 -7.47 17.79 -3.13
CA PHE A 163 -8.16 18.88 -3.83
C PHE A 163 -7.19 19.84 -4.54
N ALA A 164 -6.05 20.17 -3.90
CA ALA A 164 -5.03 20.97 -4.54
C ALA A 164 -4.50 20.28 -5.80
N PHE A 165 -4.11 19.02 -5.68
CA PHE A 165 -3.55 18.24 -6.79
C PHE A 165 -4.49 18.19 -8.01
N TYR A 166 -5.76 17.83 -7.80
CA TYR A 166 -6.73 17.73 -8.91
C TYR A 166 -7.24 19.06 -9.46
N ARG A 167 -6.95 20.17 -8.78
CA ARG A 167 -7.29 21.50 -9.30
C ARG A 167 -6.15 22.19 -10.04
N GLU A 168 -4.93 21.69 -9.85
CA GLU A 168 -3.73 22.17 -10.56
C GLU A 168 -3.56 21.52 -11.94
N GLY A 169 -4.10 20.33 -12.16
CA GLY A 169 -4.09 19.58 -13.43
C GLY A 169 -5.41 19.62 -14.12
#